data_1f66484b7c60e3bf92e3d691bc6ffc7b
#
_entry.id   1f66484b7c60e3bf92e3d691bc6ffc7b
#
_cell.length_a   1.000
_cell.length_b   1.000
_cell.length_c   1.000
_cell.angle_alpha   90.00
_cell.angle_beta   90.00
_cell.angle_gamma   90.00
#
_symmetry.space_group_name_H-M   'P 1'
#
loop_
_entity.id
_entity.type
_entity.pdbx_description
1 polymer ?
#
loop_
_entity_poly.entity_id
_entity_poly.type
_entity_poly.pdbx_seq_one_letter_code
_entity_poly.pdbx_strand_id
1 'polypeptide(L)'
;MTSTSTVAPDRVVVPASGLDGLFDALHAEGWPVVGPTVRDGVIAVAPITSAEDLPRGWGDEQDAGSYRLVRRDDDAYFGFAAPAGTWKRHLFPSHAVLWRSRMVRDAPVIEETVERPGRRALLGIRGCDLAAVLVQDRVLLHGAHPDPIYSARRADLLLVAVACGAPAST
;
A
#
# COMPACT_ATOMS: atom_id res chain seq x y z
N MET A 1 10.34 20.90 31.39
CA MET A 1 10.94 20.39 30.15
C MET A 1 9.97 20.67 29.04
N THR A 2 10.19 21.75 28.31
CA THR A 2 9.28 22.25 27.28
C THR A 2 9.58 21.45 26.00
N SER A 3 8.66 20.55 25.64
CA SER A 3 8.71 19.84 24.34
C SER A 3 8.44 20.85 23.23
N THR A 4 9.47 21.25 22.51
CA THR A 4 9.35 22.05 21.29
C THR A 4 8.81 21.13 20.20
N SER A 5 7.51 21.16 19.95
CA SER A 5 6.90 20.52 18.78
C SER A 5 7.39 21.28 17.55
N THR A 6 8.39 20.75 16.87
CA THR A 6 8.81 21.23 15.55
C THR A 6 7.73 20.84 14.56
N VAL A 7 6.84 21.78 14.22
CA VAL A 7 5.90 21.62 13.11
C VAL A 7 6.76 21.52 11.85
N ALA A 8 6.74 20.36 11.20
CA ALA A 8 7.38 20.18 9.91
C ALA A 8 6.77 21.17 8.90
N PRO A 9 7.54 21.72 7.95
CA PRO A 9 6.99 22.61 6.95
C PRO A 9 5.90 21.91 6.14
N ASP A 10 4.78 22.57 5.90
CA ASP A 10 3.61 22.02 5.19
C ASP A 10 3.95 21.49 3.79
N ARG A 11 5.04 21.95 3.19
CA ARG A 11 5.52 21.54 1.88
C ARG A 11 7.03 21.59 1.80
N VAL A 12 7.59 20.51 1.22
CA VAL A 12 9.03 20.41 0.92
C VAL A 12 9.18 20.03 -0.55
N VAL A 13 10.07 20.70 -1.26
CA VAL A 13 10.45 20.33 -2.63
C VAL A 13 11.65 19.40 -2.55
N VAL A 14 11.46 18.18 -3.03
CA VAL A 14 12.50 17.16 -3.09
C VAL A 14 12.79 16.85 -4.56
N PRO A 15 14.06 16.92 -5.01
CA PRO A 15 14.40 16.49 -6.37
C PRO A 15 14.10 15.02 -6.56
N ALA A 16 13.87 14.58 -7.80
CA ALA A 16 13.58 13.18 -8.12
C ALA A 16 14.67 12.21 -7.61
N SER A 17 15.95 12.65 -7.61
CA SER A 17 17.06 11.91 -7.00
C SER A 17 16.98 11.76 -5.48
N GLY A 18 16.12 12.51 -4.82
CA GLY A 18 15.88 12.39 -3.37
C GLY A 18 14.89 11.27 -3.00
N LEU A 19 14.29 10.58 -3.98
CA LEU A 19 13.42 9.44 -3.70
C LEU A 19 14.15 8.28 -3.02
N ASP A 20 15.43 8.05 -3.36
CA ASP A 20 16.24 7.04 -2.69
C ASP A 20 16.38 7.33 -1.20
N GLY A 21 16.53 8.60 -0.82
CA GLY A 21 16.53 9.03 0.58
C GLY A 21 15.22 8.71 1.32
N LEU A 22 14.08 8.72 0.63
CA LEU A 22 12.81 8.26 1.21
C LEU A 22 12.83 6.75 1.47
N PHE A 23 13.34 5.95 0.54
CA PHE A 23 13.47 4.49 0.73
C PHE A 23 14.42 4.19 1.89
N ASP A 24 15.58 4.84 1.95
CA ASP A 24 16.55 4.69 3.04
C ASP A 24 15.92 5.01 4.40
N ALA A 25 15.19 6.12 4.50
CA ALA A 25 14.49 6.50 5.72
C ALA A 25 13.41 5.47 6.13
N LEU A 26 12.60 4.99 5.18
CA LEU A 26 11.58 3.98 5.44
C LEU A 26 12.22 2.66 5.92
N HIS A 27 13.30 2.22 5.29
CA HIS A 27 14.00 1.00 5.67
C HIS A 27 14.67 1.13 7.05
N ALA A 28 15.30 2.27 7.34
CA ALA A 28 15.93 2.54 8.64
C ALA A 28 14.90 2.51 9.79
N GLU A 29 13.66 2.94 9.52
CA GLU A 29 12.54 2.90 10.46
C GLU A 29 11.82 1.52 10.50
N GLY A 30 12.30 0.53 9.74
CA GLY A 30 11.73 -0.82 9.68
C GLY A 30 10.42 -0.91 8.91
N TRP A 31 10.25 -0.10 7.87
CA TRP A 31 9.12 -0.13 6.95
C TRP A 31 9.49 -0.76 5.60
N PRO A 32 9.32 -2.07 5.38
CA PRO A 32 9.39 -2.66 4.05
C PRO A 32 8.39 -1.97 3.12
N VAL A 33 8.85 -1.61 1.91
CA VAL A 33 8.04 -0.83 0.99
C VAL A 33 7.34 -1.75 -0.01
N VAL A 34 6.07 -1.49 -0.24
CA VAL A 34 5.26 -2.07 -1.31
C VAL A 34 4.80 -0.92 -2.20
N GLY A 35 5.03 -1.02 -3.48
CA GLY A 35 4.73 0.05 -4.43
C GLY A 35 4.50 -0.46 -5.86
N PRO A 36 4.20 0.48 -6.78
CA PRO A 36 4.05 0.15 -8.19
C PRO A 36 5.40 -0.20 -8.81
N THR A 37 5.42 -1.26 -9.60
CA THR A 37 6.58 -1.69 -10.38
C THR A 37 6.13 -2.38 -11.66
N VAL A 38 6.99 -2.42 -12.69
CA VAL A 38 6.67 -3.12 -13.94
C VAL A 38 6.94 -4.61 -13.77
N ARG A 39 5.91 -5.44 -13.92
CA ARG A 39 6.00 -6.90 -13.92
C ARG A 39 5.04 -7.49 -14.95
N ASP A 40 5.49 -8.49 -15.68
CA ASP A 40 4.65 -9.25 -16.62
C ASP A 40 3.85 -8.36 -17.60
N GLY A 41 4.45 -7.25 -18.06
CA GLY A 41 3.83 -6.32 -19.01
C GLY A 41 2.75 -5.41 -18.40
N VAL A 42 2.66 -5.31 -17.09
CA VAL A 42 1.75 -4.39 -16.39
C VAL A 42 2.47 -3.63 -15.28
N ILE A 43 1.90 -2.51 -14.83
CA ILE A 43 2.31 -1.86 -13.58
C ILE A 43 1.56 -2.57 -12.45
N ALA A 44 2.28 -3.38 -11.70
CA ALA A 44 1.73 -4.16 -10.58
C ALA A 44 2.13 -3.55 -9.23
N VAL A 45 1.37 -3.85 -8.18
CA VAL A 45 1.72 -3.54 -6.78
C VAL A 45 2.51 -4.71 -6.21
N ALA A 46 3.78 -4.48 -5.83
CA ALA A 46 4.67 -5.53 -5.31
C ALA A 46 5.69 -4.95 -4.32
N PRO A 47 6.42 -5.79 -3.54
CA PRO A 47 7.57 -5.33 -2.78
C PRO A 47 8.62 -4.69 -3.69
N ILE A 48 9.12 -3.52 -3.26
CA ILE A 48 10.15 -2.73 -3.93
C ILE A 48 11.18 -2.28 -2.89
N THR A 49 12.42 -2.04 -3.33
CA THR A 49 13.55 -1.75 -2.44
C THR A 49 14.20 -0.40 -2.68
N SER A 50 14.00 0.18 -3.87
CA SER A 50 14.60 1.45 -4.26
C SER A 50 13.72 2.21 -5.24
N ALA A 51 14.08 3.45 -5.55
CA ALA A 51 13.40 4.24 -6.56
C ALA A 51 13.56 3.66 -7.98
N GLU A 52 14.57 2.83 -8.23
CA GLU A 52 14.77 2.17 -9.52
C GLU A 52 13.68 1.14 -9.84
N ASP A 53 13.07 0.56 -8.80
CA ASP A 53 11.96 -0.39 -8.94
C ASP A 53 10.65 0.29 -9.42
N LEU A 54 10.54 1.61 -9.25
CA LEU A 54 9.37 2.36 -9.65
C LEU A 54 9.25 2.46 -11.19
N PRO A 55 8.02 2.55 -11.74
CA PRO A 55 7.77 2.55 -13.19
C PRO A 55 8.09 3.92 -13.83
N ARG A 56 9.34 4.36 -13.73
CA ARG A 56 9.82 5.63 -14.29
C ARG A 56 9.71 5.64 -15.82
N GLY A 57 9.06 6.66 -16.37
CA GLY A 57 8.85 6.81 -17.82
C GLY A 57 7.88 5.77 -18.40
N TRP A 58 7.03 5.18 -17.55
CA TRP A 58 5.96 4.29 -17.98
C TRP A 58 4.59 4.91 -17.70
N GLY A 59 3.69 4.68 -18.62
CA GLY A 59 2.26 4.95 -18.51
C GLY A 59 1.45 3.73 -18.90
N ASP A 60 0.14 3.87 -18.87
CA ASP A 60 -0.80 2.84 -19.28
C ASP A 60 -1.92 3.44 -20.13
N GLU A 61 -2.40 2.66 -21.08
CA GLU A 61 -3.62 2.89 -21.82
C GLU A 61 -4.64 1.83 -21.40
N GLN A 62 -5.77 2.30 -20.91
CA GLN A 62 -6.84 1.44 -20.44
C GLN A 62 -8.14 1.74 -21.20
N ASP A 63 -8.79 0.68 -21.66
CA ASP A 63 -10.12 0.70 -22.25
C ASP A 63 -10.88 -0.55 -21.82
N ALA A 64 -12.18 -0.63 -22.09
CA ALA A 64 -13.01 -1.77 -21.73
C ALA A 64 -12.40 -3.11 -22.22
N GLY A 65 -12.00 -3.95 -21.27
CA GLY A 65 -11.37 -5.25 -21.56
C GLY A 65 -9.94 -5.18 -22.13
N SER A 66 -9.29 -4.01 -22.11
CA SER A 66 -7.94 -3.81 -22.66
C SER A 66 -7.06 -3.05 -21.69
N TYR A 67 -5.81 -3.52 -21.52
CA TYR A 67 -4.75 -2.82 -20.82
C TYR A 67 -3.47 -2.88 -21.65
N ARG A 68 -2.79 -1.75 -21.80
CA ARG A 68 -1.51 -1.68 -22.49
C ARG A 68 -0.53 -0.82 -21.70
N LEU A 69 0.64 -1.38 -21.40
CA LEU A 69 1.77 -0.63 -20.87
C LEU A 69 2.45 0.14 -22.00
N VAL A 70 2.66 1.44 -21.83
CA VAL A 70 3.25 2.32 -22.85
C VAL A 70 4.44 3.08 -22.29
N ARG A 71 5.42 3.36 -23.15
CA ARG A 71 6.50 4.29 -22.79
C ARG A 71 6.00 5.74 -22.97
N ARG A 72 6.42 6.58 -22.03
CA ARG A 72 6.17 8.01 -22.04
C ARG A 72 7.40 8.75 -22.57
N ASP A 73 7.20 9.96 -23.05
CA ASP A 73 8.28 10.87 -23.48
C ASP A 73 8.94 11.62 -22.30
N ASP A 74 8.47 11.35 -21.07
CA ASP A 74 8.99 11.94 -19.83
C ASP A 74 9.50 10.86 -18.86
N ASP A 75 10.19 11.28 -17.82
CA ASP A 75 10.75 10.45 -16.76
C ASP A 75 9.88 10.43 -15.49
N ALA A 76 8.58 10.64 -15.60
CA ALA A 76 7.67 10.65 -14.46
C ALA A 76 7.60 9.26 -13.79
N TYR A 77 7.69 9.22 -12.45
CA TYR A 77 7.61 7.98 -11.67
C TYR A 77 6.17 7.44 -11.53
N PHE A 78 5.16 8.31 -11.60
CA PHE A 78 3.76 7.97 -11.36
C PHE A 78 2.86 8.44 -12.52
N GLY A 79 3.36 8.34 -13.75
CA GLY A 79 2.70 8.80 -14.97
C GLY A 79 1.62 7.85 -15.51
N PHE A 80 1.11 6.93 -14.72
CA PHE A 80 0.08 5.95 -15.05
C PHE A 80 -1.22 6.23 -14.28
N ALA A 81 -2.34 5.70 -14.74
CA ALA A 81 -3.64 5.92 -14.12
C ALA A 81 -3.80 5.13 -12.81
N ALA A 82 -3.70 3.81 -12.86
CA ALA A 82 -3.75 2.93 -11.69
C ALA A 82 -2.94 1.66 -11.95
N PRO A 83 -2.28 1.09 -10.91
CA PRO A 83 -1.58 -0.17 -11.05
C PRO A 83 -2.58 -1.32 -11.24
N ALA A 84 -2.15 -2.38 -11.93
CA ALA A 84 -2.88 -3.63 -11.96
C ALA A 84 -2.92 -4.26 -10.56
N GLY A 85 -4.08 -4.60 -10.09
CA GLY A 85 -4.32 -5.08 -8.74
C GLY A 85 -4.77 -3.98 -7.79
N THR A 86 -5.00 -4.36 -6.55
CA THR A 86 -5.56 -3.46 -5.54
C THR A 86 -4.74 -3.45 -4.25
N TRP A 87 -4.63 -2.29 -3.62
CA TRP A 87 -4.08 -2.12 -2.29
C TRP A 87 -4.90 -2.84 -1.21
N LYS A 88 -6.18 -3.08 -1.48
CA LYS A 88 -7.12 -3.75 -0.58
C LYS A 88 -6.59 -5.07 -0.03
N ARG A 89 -5.86 -5.87 -0.82
CA ARG A 89 -5.30 -7.16 -0.38
C ARG A 89 -4.33 -7.06 0.79
N HIS A 90 -3.71 -5.87 0.99
CA HIS A 90 -2.80 -5.62 2.11
C HIS A 90 -3.55 -5.32 3.40
N LEU A 91 -4.79 -4.82 3.29
CA LEU A 91 -5.68 -4.50 4.40
C LEU A 91 -6.65 -5.65 4.67
N PHE A 92 -7.30 -6.14 3.62
CA PHE A 92 -8.34 -7.17 3.69
C PHE A 92 -7.98 -8.32 2.73
N PRO A 93 -7.30 -9.37 3.20
CA PRO A 93 -6.91 -10.49 2.37
C PRO A 93 -8.12 -11.31 1.95
N SER A 94 -8.06 -11.94 0.77
CA SER A 94 -9.12 -12.81 0.27
C SER A 94 -9.29 -14.10 1.08
N HIS A 95 -8.26 -14.47 1.84
CA HIS A 95 -8.26 -15.65 2.71
C HIS A 95 -7.47 -15.32 3.98
N ALA A 96 -8.01 -15.70 5.15
CA ALA A 96 -7.33 -15.59 6.43
C ALA A 96 -7.75 -16.74 7.35
N VAL A 97 -6.80 -17.24 8.13
CA VAL A 97 -7.07 -18.25 9.15
C VAL A 97 -7.53 -17.54 10.41
N LEU A 98 -8.76 -17.81 10.86
CA LEU A 98 -9.32 -17.23 12.10
C LEU A 98 -8.99 -18.07 13.32
N TRP A 99 -9.02 -19.36 13.15
CA TRP A 99 -8.72 -20.30 14.21
C TRP A 99 -8.22 -21.64 13.65
N ARG A 100 -7.52 -22.38 14.49
CA ARG A 100 -7.08 -23.76 14.23
C ARG A 100 -7.58 -24.65 15.32
N SER A 101 -7.96 -25.88 14.97
CA SER A 101 -8.31 -26.92 15.94
C SER A 101 -7.32 -28.07 15.84
N ARG A 102 -6.88 -28.59 16.97
CA ARG A 102 -6.08 -29.81 17.05
C ARG A 102 -6.61 -30.71 18.17
N MET A 103 -6.53 -32.02 17.99
CA MET A 103 -6.89 -32.95 19.04
C MET A 103 -5.74 -33.10 20.04
N VAL A 104 -6.04 -32.96 21.32
CA VAL A 104 -5.10 -33.20 22.44
C VAL A 104 -5.79 -34.11 23.44
N ARG A 105 -5.25 -35.32 23.64
CA ARG A 105 -5.82 -36.30 24.56
C ARG A 105 -7.34 -36.48 24.38
N ASP A 106 -7.76 -36.73 23.14
CA ASP A 106 -9.15 -36.93 22.72
C ASP A 106 -10.11 -35.72 22.91
N ALA A 107 -9.60 -34.54 23.19
CA ALA A 107 -10.37 -33.31 23.26
C ALA A 107 -9.89 -32.29 22.19
N PRO A 108 -10.82 -31.59 21.50
CA PRO A 108 -10.43 -30.53 20.56
C PRO A 108 -9.94 -29.32 21.35
N VAL A 109 -8.75 -28.83 21.01
CA VAL A 109 -8.22 -27.52 21.47
C VAL A 109 -8.32 -26.57 20.32
N ILE A 110 -9.01 -25.44 20.53
CA ILE A 110 -9.20 -24.37 19.56
C ILE A 110 -8.22 -23.24 19.90
N GLU A 111 -7.44 -22.83 18.92
CA GLU A 111 -6.51 -21.73 19.01
C GLU A 111 -6.96 -20.62 18.04
N GLU A 112 -7.31 -19.47 18.55
CA GLU A 112 -7.56 -18.29 17.73
C GLU A 112 -6.24 -17.80 17.13
N THR A 113 -6.28 -17.44 15.85
CA THR A 113 -5.09 -16.97 15.12
C THR A 113 -5.42 -15.68 14.40
N VAL A 114 -4.81 -14.58 14.83
CA VAL A 114 -4.82 -13.32 14.07
C VAL A 114 -3.45 -13.16 13.42
N GLU A 115 -3.40 -13.34 12.11
CA GLU A 115 -2.17 -13.17 11.35
C GLU A 115 -1.79 -11.69 11.32
N ARG A 116 -0.60 -11.38 11.84
CA ARG A 116 0.00 -10.03 11.79
C ARG A 116 1.16 -10.03 10.79
N PRO A 117 0.96 -9.53 9.58
CA PRO A 117 1.99 -9.57 8.54
C PRO A 117 3.18 -8.61 8.78
N GLY A 118 3.16 -7.86 9.89
CA GLY A 118 4.18 -6.88 10.25
C GLY A 118 4.04 -5.55 9.50
N ARG A 119 4.91 -4.62 9.86
CA ARG A 119 4.96 -3.27 9.31
C ARG A 119 5.21 -3.27 7.81
N ARG A 120 4.57 -2.33 7.10
CA ARG A 120 4.85 -2.04 5.69
C ARG A 120 4.41 -0.63 5.31
N ALA A 121 5.15 -0.02 4.40
CA ALA A 121 4.76 1.23 3.77
C ALA A 121 4.14 0.92 2.39
N LEU A 122 2.95 1.44 2.12
CA LEU A 122 2.33 1.39 0.80
C LEU A 122 2.62 2.71 0.08
N LEU A 123 3.54 2.68 -0.87
CA LEU A 123 3.98 3.85 -1.64
C LEU A 123 3.22 3.95 -2.96
N GLY A 124 2.67 5.11 -3.26
CA GLY A 124 1.97 5.38 -4.53
C GLY A 124 0.46 5.20 -4.46
N ILE A 125 -0.12 5.23 -3.27
CA ILE A 125 -1.58 5.22 -3.08
C ILE A 125 -2.19 6.48 -3.69
N ARG A 126 -3.28 6.34 -4.43
CA ARG A 126 -4.03 7.45 -5.02
C ARG A 126 -5.09 7.99 -4.03
N GLY A 127 -5.56 9.22 -4.30
CA GLY A 127 -6.60 9.83 -3.48
C GLY A 127 -7.90 9.01 -3.40
N CYS A 128 -8.29 8.34 -4.48
CA CYS A 128 -9.44 7.42 -4.50
C CYS A 128 -9.22 6.19 -3.61
N ASP A 129 -8.00 5.63 -3.58
CA ASP A 129 -7.65 4.52 -2.70
C ASP A 129 -7.68 4.95 -1.22
N LEU A 130 -7.18 6.16 -0.91
CA LEU A 130 -7.28 6.72 0.44
C LEU A 130 -8.74 6.88 0.86
N ALA A 131 -9.60 7.38 -0.02
CA ALA A 131 -11.02 7.49 0.25
C ALA A 131 -11.65 6.12 0.53
N ALA A 132 -11.28 5.10 -0.26
CA ALA A 132 -11.72 3.72 -0.04
C ALA A 132 -11.24 3.16 1.32
N VAL A 133 -9.99 3.43 1.72
CA VAL A 133 -9.47 3.04 3.03
C VAL A 133 -10.26 3.72 4.15
N LEU A 134 -10.57 5.02 4.04
CA LEU A 134 -11.38 5.72 5.04
C LEU A 134 -12.80 5.14 5.19
N VAL A 135 -13.40 4.68 4.09
CA VAL A 135 -14.69 3.97 4.16
C VAL A 135 -14.54 2.63 4.88
N GLN A 136 -13.49 1.86 4.57
CA GLN A 136 -13.21 0.60 5.26
C GLN A 136 -12.93 0.81 6.75
N ASP A 137 -12.16 1.85 7.12
CA ASP A 137 -11.87 2.20 8.51
C ASP A 137 -13.17 2.46 9.29
N ARG A 138 -14.15 3.18 8.71
CA ARG A 138 -15.45 3.43 9.35
C ARG A 138 -16.20 2.14 9.66
N VAL A 139 -16.18 1.18 8.74
CA VAL A 139 -16.95 -0.07 8.87
C VAL A 139 -16.18 -1.10 9.71
N LEU A 140 -14.89 -1.30 9.41
CA LEU A 140 -14.10 -2.41 9.94
C LEU A 140 -13.30 -2.07 11.20
N LEU A 141 -13.07 -0.77 11.51
CA LEU A 141 -12.46 -0.34 12.77
C LEU A 141 -13.48 0.24 13.74
N HIS A 142 -14.38 1.09 13.22
CA HIS A 142 -15.26 1.90 14.05
C HIS A 142 -16.73 1.45 14.01
N GLY A 143 -17.03 0.35 13.33
CA GLY A 143 -18.34 -0.27 13.33
C GLY A 143 -18.66 -0.96 14.66
N ALA A 144 -19.91 -1.44 14.80
CA ALA A 144 -20.37 -2.15 16.00
C ALA A 144 -19.55 -3.43 16.31
N HIS A 145 -18.96 -4.04 15.29
CA HIS A 145 -18.15 -5.25 15.38
C HIS A 145 -16.84 -5.05 14.60
N PRO A 146 -15.79 -4.48 15.22
CA PRO A 146 -14.49 -4.30 14.58
C PRO A 146 -13.90 -5.62 14.09
N ASP A 147 -13.38 -5.62 12.86
CA ASP A 147 -12.69 -6.77 12.29
C ASP A 147 -11.26 -6.87 12.85
N PRO A 148 -10.90 -7.96 13.56
CA PRO A 148 -9.59 -8.07 14.20
C PRO A 148 -8.45 -8.20 13.20
N ILE A 149 -8.69 -8.80 12.01
CA ILE A 149 -7.67 -8.95 10.96
C ILE A 149 -7.40 -7.61 10.31
N TYR A 150 -8.45 -6.88 9.94
CA TYR A 150 -8.32 -5.54 9.37
C TYR A 150 -7.62 -4.61 10.36
N SER A 151 -8.05 -4.61 11.63
CA SER A 151 -7.48 -3.79 12.70
C SER A 151 -5.97 -4.04 12.87
N ALA A 152 -5.56 -5.30 12.94
CA ALA A 152 -4.16 -5.67 13.09
C ALA A 152 -3.31 -5.24 11.87
N ARG A 153 -3.84 -5.41 10.65
CA ARG A 153 -3.16 -5.03 9.42
C ARG A 153 -3.08 -3.51 9.25
N ARG A 154 -4.17 -2.81 9.58
CA ARG A 154 -4.26 -1.34 9.46
C ARG A 154 -3.32 -0.60 10.41
N ALA A 155 -3.13 -1.12 11.63
CA ALA A 155 -2.21 -0.57 12.62
C ALA A 155 -0.75 -0.60 12.16
N ASP A 156 -0.38 -1.59 11.36
CA ASP A 156 0.98 -1.82 10.86
C ASP A 156 1.20 -1.27 9.43
N LEU A 157 0.36 -0.33 8.99
CA LEU A 157 0.48 0.29 7.66
C LEU A 157 0.79 1.78 7.72
N LEU A 158 1.85 2.15 7.01
CA LEU A 158 2.14 3.53 6.61
C LEU A 158 1.65 3.75 5.17
N LEU A 159 0.85 4.79 4.94
CA LEU A 159 0.30 5.13 3.63
C LEU A 159 1.02 6.35 3.07
N VAL A 160 1.76 6.17 1.98
CA VAL A 160 2.44 7.24 1.25
C VAL A 160 1.68 7.50 -0.05
N ALA A 161 0.88 8.55 -0.03
CA ALA A 161 0.02 8.89 -1.16
C ALA A 161 0.72 9.75 -2.20
N VAL A 162 0.27 9.62 -3.44
CA VAL A 162 0.69 10.46 -4.57
C VAL A 162 -0.52 11.13 -5.22
N ALA A 163 -0.35 12.37 -5.64
CA ALA A 163 -1.36 13.06 -6.42
C ALA A 163 -1.50 12.43 -7.81
N CYS A 164 -2.73 12.29 -8.30
CA CYS A 164 -2.98 11.82 -9.66
C CYS A 164 -2.63 12.91 -10.68
N GLY A 165 -1.70 12.60 -11.60
CA GLY A 165 -1.43 13.41 -12.78
C GLY A 165 -2.26 12.97 -13.99
N ALA A 166 -2.69 11.70 -14.03
CA ALA A 166 -3.56 11.15 -15.06
C ALA A 166 -4.65 10.29 -14.39
N PRO A 167 -5.91 10.72 -14.36
CA PRO A 167 -7.00 9.93 -13.84
C PRO A 167 -7.30 8.75 -14.79
N ALA A 168 -7.77 7.62 -14.22
CA ALA A 168 -8.32 6.55 -15.05
C ALA A 168 -9.61 7.02 -15.72
N SER A 169 -9.87 6.54 -16.93
CA SER A 169 -11.20 6.68 -17.54
C SER A 169 -12.18 5.80 -16.76
N THR A 170 -13.14 6.43 -16.11
CA THR A 170 -14.24 5.78 -15.40
C THR A 170 -15.54 6.03 -16.14
#